data_1f62ec448513208e8082356331d1abba
#
_entry.id   1f62ec448513208e8082356331d1abba
#
_cell.length_a   1.000
_cell.length_b   1.000
_cell.length_c   1.000
_cell.angle_alpha   90.00
_cell.angle_beta   90.00
_cell.angle_gamma   90.00
#
_symmetry.space_group_name_H-M   'P 1'
#
loop_
_entity.id
_entity.type
_entity.pdbx_description
1 polymer ?
#
loop_
_entity_poly.entity_id
_entity_poly.type
_entity_poly.pdbx_seq_one_letter_code
_entity_poly.pdbx_strand_id
1 'polypeptide(L)'
;KERRQGKSNKSNSRNGSADFIIEHADIRKSLLNMKSIIEGERALCFWLSQQTEVSLNHDNEKIKQEASDYVSLMTPVVKALFTDMGSEITSEAMQIFGGYGYTKDQGIEQLYRDNRITPIYEGTNSVQAIDLVFRKLVNKNGDIIDRYINISI
;
A
#
# COMPACT_ATOMS: atom_id res chain seq x y z
N LYS A 1 -13.02 10.36 -15.64
CA LYS A 1 -12.30 11.50 -16.28
C LYS A 1 -13.25 12.61 -16.77
N GLU A 2 -14.53 12.30 -16.95
CA GLU A 2 -15.50 13.20 -17.57
C GLU A 2 -16.36 13.99 -16.58
N ARG A 3 -16.31 13.65 -15.29
CA ARG A 3 -17.07 14.35 -14.25
C ARG A 3 -16.59 15.78 -14.10
N ARG A 4 -17.55 16.71 -14.05
CA ARG A 4 -17.33 18.14 -13.83
C ARG A 4 -17.93 18.56 -12.50
N GLN A 5 -17.21 19.39 -11.74
CA GLN A 5 -17.70 19.93 -10.48
C GLN A 5 -16.90 21.18 -10.07
N GLY A 6 -17.61 22.27 -9.77
CA GLY A 6 -16.99 23.50 -9.27
C GLY A 6 -16.06 24.17 -10.29
N LYS A 7 -15.28 25.12 -9.79
CA LYS A 7 -14.26 25.85 -10.55
C LYS A 7 -12.90 25.62 -9.92
N SER A 8 -11.90 25.28 -10.71
CA SER A 8 -10.52 25.21 -10.26
C SER A 8 -9.90 26.60 -10.15
N ASN A 9 -8.85 26.77 -9.34
CA ASN A 9 -8.14 28.03 -9.19
C ASN A 9 -7.45 28.51 -10.50
N LYS A 10 -7.37 27.64 -11.51
CA LYS A 10 -6.80 27.92 -12.84
C LYS A 10 -7.85 27.85 -13.95
N SER A 11 -9.13 27.92 -13.60
CA SER A 11 -10.21 27.82 -14.58
C SER A 11 -10.11 28.92 -15.64
N ASN A 12 -9.91 28.51 -16.89
CA ASN A 12 -9.99 29.37 -18.06
C ASN A 12 -11.39 29.34 -18.71
N SER A 13 -12.34 28.67 -18.09
CA SER A 13 -13.70 28.53 -18.61
C SER A 13 -14.44 29.86 -18.53
N ARG A 14 -14.51 30.58 -19.64
CA ARG A 14 -15.23 31.86 -19.80
C ARG A 14 -16.74 31.72 -19.71
N ASN A 15 -17.28 30.51 -19.93
CA ASN A 15 -18.72 30.28 -20.08
C ASN A 15 -19.44 29.76 -18.82
N GLY A 16 -18.88 29.95 -17.63
CA GLY A 16 -19.57 29.59 -16.39
C GLY A 16 -19.73 28.07 -16.10
N SER A 17 -19.34 27.18 -17.04
CA SER A 17 -19.42 25.73 -16.87
C SER A 17 -18.43 25.24 -15.80
N ALA A 18 -18.78 24.16 -15.07
CA ALA A 18 -17.89 23.51 -14.14
C ALA A 18 -16.67 22.88 -14.84
N ASP A 19 -15.53 22.90 -14.16
CA ASP A 19 -14.29 22.28 -14.65
C ASP A 19 -14.32 20.74 -14.46
N PHE A 20 -13.49 20.04 -15.19
CA PHE A 20 -13.27 18.61 -14.92
C PHE A 20 -12.63 18.42 -13.53
N ILE A 21 -13.05 17.41 -12.77
CA ILE A 21 -12.52 17.20 -11.43
C ILE A 21 -11.00 17.02 -11.41
N ILE A 22 -10.40 16.49 -12.48
CA ILE A 22 -8.95 16.33 -12.60
C ILE A 22 -8.19 17.66 -12.62
N GLU A 23 -8.85 18.77 -12.87
CA GLU A 23 -8.22 20.10 -12.86
C GLU A 23 -8.05 20.65 -11.45
N HIS A 24 -8.74 20.08 -10.44
CA HIS A 24 -8.59 20.44 -9.05
C HIS A 24 -7.31 19.87 -8.47
N ALA A 25 -6.57 20.68 -7.71
CA ALA A 25 -5.25 20.31 -7.19
C ALA A 25 -5.31 19.18 -6.16
N ASP A 26 -6.34 19.16 -5.33
CA ASP A 26 -6.62 18.11 -4.34
C ASP A 26 -6.86 16.76 -5.02
N ILE A 27 -7.71 16.72 -6.05
CA ILE A 27 -7.98 15.49 -6.82
C ILE A 27 -6.70 14.94 -7.46
N ARG A 28 -5.88 15.82 -8.06
CA ARG A 28 -4.58 15.39 -8.63
C ARG A 28 -3.64 14.86 -7.57
N LYS A 29 -3.59 15.53 -6.39
CA LYS A 29 -2.77 15.06 -5.25
C LYS A 29 -3.22 13.69 -4.81
N SER A 30 -4.51 13.47 -4.60
CA SER A 30 -5.08 12.19 -4.19
C SER A 30 -4.78 11.07 -5.20
N LEU A 31 -5.00 11.33 -6.50
CA LEU A 31 -4.69 10.35 -7.55
C LEU A 31 -3.19 10.01 -7.62
N LEU A 32 -2.32 11.00 -7.47
CA LEU A 32 -0.88 10.79 -7.48
C LEU A 32 -0.43 10.00 -6.24
N ASN A 33 -0.97 10.33 -5.07
CA ASN A 33 -0.69 9.62 -3.82
C ASN A 33 -1.09 8.15 -3.92
N MET A 34 -2.33 7.86 -4.33
CA MET A 34 -2.80 6.49 -4.53
C MET A 34 -1.92 5.73 -5.52
N LYS A 35 -1.57 6.35 -6.64
CA LYS A 35 -0.67 5.73 -7.64
C LYS A 35 0.70 5.44 -7.05
N SER A 36 1.29 6.36 -6.31
CA SER A 36 2.63 6.18 -5.70
C SER A 36 2.64 5.05 -4.69
N ILE A 37 1.60 4.94 -3.86
CA ILE A 37 1.45 3.86 -2.89
C ILE A 37 1.36 2.52 -3.62
N ILE A 38 0.45 2.38 -4.58
CA ILE A 38 0.24 1.14 -5.34
C ILE A 38 1.53 0.69 -6.04
N GLU A 39 2.24 1.60 -6.70
CA GLU A 39 3.48 1.24 -7.40
C GLU A 39 4.61 0.87 -6.42
N GLY A 40 4.70 1.56 -5.28
CA GLY A 40 5.63 1.23 -4.21
C GLY A 40 5.35 -0.15 -3.59
N GLU A 41 4.10 -0.45 -3.28
CA GLU A 41 3.67 -1.76 -2.77
C GLU A 41 3.94 -2.88 -3.77
N ARG A 42 3.67 -2.65 -5.05
CA ARG A 42 3.99 -3.62 -6.11
C ARG A 42 5.49 -3.89 -6.22
N ALA A 43 6.32 -2.84 -6.17
CA ALA A 43 7.76 -2.99 -6.17
C ALA A 43 8.25 -3.81 -4.96
N LEU A 44 7.74 -3.51 -3.77
CA LEU A 44 8.05 -4.26 -2.55
C LEU A 44 7.60 -5.72 -2.64
N CYS A 45 6.41 -5.97 -3.20
CA CYS A 45 5.89 -7.32 -3.42
C CYS A 45 6.81 -8.13 -4.36
N PHE A 46 7.24 -7.56 -5.47
CA PHE A 46 8.16 -8.23 -6.40
C PHE A 46 9.52 -8.51 -5.77
N TRP A 47 10.07 -7.54 -5.03
CA TRP A 47 11.32 -7.74 -4.32
C TRP A 47 11.20 -8.90 -3.30
N LEU A 48 10.13 -8.92 -2.51
CA LEU A 48 9.91 -9.97 -1.52
C LEU A 48 9.70 -11.35 -2.17
N SER A 49 9.00 -11.39 -3.30
CA SER A 49 8.84 -12.61 -4.10
C SER A 49 10.20 -13.13 -4.61
N GLN A 50 11.08 -12.24 -5.05
CA GLN A 50 12.45 -12.59 -5.43
C GLN A 50 13.24 -13.13 -4.24
N GLN A 51 13.16 -12.49 -3.07
CA GLN A 51 13.81 -13.01 -1.86
C GLN A 51 13.27 -14.39 -1.47
N THR A 52 11.97 -14.60 -1.62
CA THR A 52 11.36 -15.93 -1.38
C THR A 52 11.96 -16.99 -2.32
N GLU A 53 12.07 -16.69 -3.59
CA GLU A 53 12.68 -17.60 -4.58
C GLU A 53 14.14 -17.89 -4.24
N VAL A 54 14.93 -16.88 -3.91
CA VAL A 54 16.33 -17.03 -3.49
C VAL A 54 16.44 -17.90 -2.23
N SER A 55 15.56 -17.68 -1.25
CA SER A 55 15.54 -18.45 0.00
C SER A 55 15.25 -19.94 -0.18
N LEU A 56 14.56 -20.29 -1.25
CA LEU A 56 14.20 -21.68 -1.54
C LEU A 56 15.23 -22.39 -2.43
N ASN A 57 15.74 -21.70 -3.46
CA ASN A 57 16.37 -22.34 -4.60
C ASN A 57 17.83 -21.94 -4.86
N HIS A 58 18.41 -21.00 -4.11
CA HIS A 58 19.80 -20.56 -4.34
C HIS A 58 20.80 -21.60 -3.87
N ASP A 59 21.88 -21.85 -4.64
CA ASP A 59 22.89 -22.87 -4.35
C ASP A 59 23.77 -22.53 -3.11
N ASN A 60 23.96 -21.24 -2.81
CA ASN A 60 24.79 -20.79 -1.70
C ASN A 60 23.94 -20.66 -0.42
N GLU A 61 24.20 -21.50 0.57
CA GLU A 61 23.46 -21.54 1.83
C GLU A 61 23.49 -20.23 2.62
N LYS A 62 24.56 -19.44 2.52
CA LYS A 62 24.63 -18.12 3.18
C LYS A 62 23.65 -17.14 2.55
N ILE A 63 23.56 -17.13 1.21
CA ILE A 63 22.61 -16.27 0.48
C ILE A 63 21.17 -16.72 0.73
N LYS A 64 20.93 -18.03 0.76
CA LYS A 64 19.63 -18.61 1.13
C LYS A 64 19.17 -18.14 2.50
N GLN A 65 20.05 -18.24 3.49
CA GLN A 65 19.72 -17.86 4.87
C GLN A 65 19.46 -16.36 4.96
N GLU A 66 20.23 -15.53 4.30
CA GLU A 66 20.04 -14.09 4.26
C GLU A 66 18.69 -13.71 3.63
N ALA A 67 18.34 -14.30 2.50
CA ALA A 67 17.05 -14.11 1.85
C ALA A 67 15.87 -14.59 2.75
N SER A 68 16.03 -15.72 3.43
CA SER A 68 15.07 -16.23 4.39
C SER A 68 14.85 -15.27 5.57
N ASP A 69 15.91 -14.65 6.05
CA ASP A 69 15.84 -13.63 7.11
C ASP A 69 15.06 -12.40 6.64
N TYR A 70 15.26 -11.93 5.39
CA TYR A 70 14.48 -10.83 4.81
C TYR A 70 13.00 -11.17 4.67
N VAL A 71 12.67 -12.35 4.13
CA VAL A 71 11.28 -12.81 4.02
C VAL A 71 10.63 -12.85 5.40
N SER A 72 11.33 -13.42 6.38
CA SER A 72 10.85 -13.52 7.76
C SER A 72 10.59 -12.14 8.39
N LEU A 73 11.49 -11.18 8.19
CA LEU A 73 11.37 -9.82 8.72
C LEU A 73 10.23 -9.04 8.05
N MET A 74 10.14 -9.12 6.72
CA MET A 74 9.24 -8.29 5.93
C MET A 74 7.81 -8.81 5.88
N THR A 75 7.56 -10.08 6.12
CA THR A 75 6.20 -10.65 6.08
C THR A 75 5.18 -9.90 6.95
N PRO A 76 5.43 -9.68 8.25
CA PRO A 76 4.50 -8.91 9.08
C PRO A 76 4.40 -7.43 8.66
N VAL A 77 5.48 -6.84 8.17
CA VAL A 77 5.50 -5.45 7.68
C VAL A 77 4.62 -5.30 6.45
N VAL A 78 4.82 -6.17 5.45
CA VAL A 78 4.07 -6.14 4.19
C VAL A 78 2.59 -6.39 4.44
N LYS A 79 2.25 -7.38 5.28
CA LYS A 79 0.85 -7.65 5.62
C LYS A 79 0.17 -6.43 6.24
N ALA A 80 0.79 -5.80 7.23
CA ALA A 80 0.21 -4.64 7.89
C ALA A 80 0.14 -3.43 6.95
N LEU A 81 1.24 -3.12 6.26
CA LEU A 81 1.34 -1.98 5.36
C LEU A 81 0.30 -2.06 4.23
N PHE A 82 0.25 -3.16 3.49
CA PHE A 82 -0.63 -3.30 2.32
C PHE A 82 -2.10 -3.26 2.70
N THR A 83 -2.46 -3.84 3.84
CA THR A 83 -3.85 -3.86 4.27
C THR A 83 -4.32 -2.51 4.82
N ASP A 84 -3.47 -1.77 5.50
CA ASP A 84 -3.78 -0.41 5.98
C ASP A 84 -3.85 0.57 4.79
N MET A 85 -2.86 0.56 3.91
CA MET A 85 -2.84 1.40 2.71
C MET A 85 -4.00 1.06 1.76
N GLY A 86 -4.35 -0.20 1.62
CA GLY A 86 -5.53 -0.62 0.86
C GLY A 86 -6.82 0.01 1.40
N SER A 87 -6.97 0.11 2.72
CA SER A 87 -8.11 0.77 3.36
C SER A 87 -8.12 2.28 3.09
N GLU A 88 -6.96 2.93 3.15
CA GLU A 88 -6.81 4.35 2.82
C GLU A 88 -7.11 4.63 1.35
N ILE A 89 -6.53 3.85 0.44
CA ILE A 89 -6.70 4.00 -1.02
C ILE A 89 -8.17 3.84 -1.42
N THR A 90 -8.85 2.82 -0.91
CA THR A 90 -10.24 2.55 -1.26
C THR A 90 -11.18 3.63 -0.70
N SER A 91 -10.89 4.15 0.51
CA SER A 91 -11.60 5.30 1.08
C SER A 91 -11.41 6.57 0.25
N GLU A 92 -10.17 6.86 -0.15
CA GLU A 92 -9.83 8.03 -0.96
C GLU A 92 -10.45 7.93 -2.36
N ALA A 93 -10.45 6.74 -2.96
CA ALA A 93 -11.11 6.49 -4.22
C ALA A 93 -12.62 6.79 -4.13
N MET A 94 -13.28 6.36 -3.06
CA MET A 94 -14.70 6.69 -2.81
C MET A 94 -14.90 8.20 -2.68
N GLN A 95 -14.01 8.91 -2.02
CA GLN A 95 -14.05 10.37 -1.89
C GLN A 95 -13.97 11.06 -3.26
N ILE A 96 -13.08 10.60 -4.16
CA ILE A 96 -12.96 11.13 -5.53
C ILE A 96 -14.24 10.89 -6.36
N PHE A 97 -14.88 9.75 -6.19
CA PHE A 97 -16.17 9.45 -6.83
C PHE A 97 -17.32 10.31 -6.26
N GLY A 98 -17.15 10.90 -5.06
CA GLY A 98 -18.18 11.65 -4.37
C GLY A 98 -19.36 10.77 -3.98
N GLY A 99 -20.57 11.31 -3.91
CA GLY A 99 -21.78 10.56 -3.55
C GLY A 99 -22.02 9.30 -4.37
N TYR A 100 -21.63 9.29 -5.62
CA TYR A 100 -21.69 8.08 -6.46
C TYR A 100 -20.78 6.95 -5.98
N GLY A 101 -19.62 7.27 -5.39
CA GLY A 101 -18.72 6.25 -4.83
C GLY A 101 -19.31 5.49 -3.66
N TYR A 102 -20.29 6.07 -2.98
CA TYR A 102 -20.99 5.46 -1.86
C TYR A 102 -22.11 4.50 -2.30
N THR A 103 -22.59 4.65 -3.54
CA THR A 103 -23.68 3.82 -4.09
C THR A 103 -23.13 2.54 -4.72
N LYS A 104 -23.96 1.49 -4.76
CA LYS A 104 -23.58 0.19 -5.31
C LYS A 104 -23.26 0.20 -6.80
N ASP A 105 -23.85 1.15 -7.54
CA ASP A 105 -23.76 1.22 -9.00
C ASP A 105 -22.34 1.37 -9.53
N GLN A 106 -21.44 1.97 -8.74
CA GLN A 106 -20.04 2.21 -9.13
C GLN A 106 -19.07 1.13 -8.65
N GLY A 107 -19.48 0.26 -7.74
CA GLY A 107 -18.67 -0.82 -7.19
C GLY A 107 -17.51 -0.39 -6.27
N ILE A 108 -17.24 0.90 -6.10
CA ILE A 108 -16.16 1.39 -5.23
C ILE A 108 -16.46 1.09 -3.76
N GLU A 109 -17.71 1.21 -3.34
CA GLU A 109 -18.13 0.89 -1.97
C GLU A 109 -17.85 -0.57 -1.61
N GLN A 110 -17.99 -1.46 -2.59
CA GLN A 110 -17.68 -2.87 -2.40
C GLN A 110 -16.18 -3.09 -2.20
N LEU A 111 -15.32 -2.47 -2.98
CA LEU A 111 -13.86 -2.55 -2.80
C LEU A 111 -13.44 -2.08 -1.41
N TYR A 112 -14.05 -1.00 -0.90
CA TYR A 112 -13.78 -0.52 0.45
C TYR A 112 -14.22 -1.55 1.51
N ARG A 113 -15.41 -2.13 1.39
CA ARG A 113 -15.92 -3.16 2.32
C ARG A 113 -15.07 -4.44 2.25
N ASP A 114 -14.73 -4.89 1.07
CA ASP A 114 -13.96 -6.12 0.86
C ASP A 114 -12.54 -5.95 1.40
N ASN A 115 -11.93 -4.78 1.25
CA ASN A 115 -10.62 -4.52 1.83
C ASN A 115 -10.65 -4.51 3.36
N ARG A 116 -11.77 -4.14 4.00
CA ARG A 116 -11.81 -3.95 5.47
C ARG A 116 -11.50 -5.20 6.27
N ILE A 117 -11.72 -6.40 5.73
CA ILE A 117 -11.35 -7.65 6.40
C ILE A 117 -9.83 -7.90 6.40
N THR A 118 -9.11 -7.33 5.45
CA THR A 118 -7.69 -7.65 5.24
C THR A 118 -6.78 -7.25 6.42
N PRO A 119 -6.95 -6.13 7.15
CA PRO A 119 -6.19 -5.85 8.36
C PRO A 119 -6.63 -6.66 9.59
N ILE A 120 -7.69 -7.48 9.47
CA ILE A 120 -8.29 -8.21 10.59
C ILE A 120 -7.90 -9.69 10.56
N TYR A 121 -8.04 -10.35 9.41
CA TYR A 121 -7.80 -11.79 9.27
C TYR A 121 -6.31 -12.15 9.27
N GLU A 122 -5.99 -13.44 9.38
CA GLU A 122 -4.60 -13.95 9.39
C GLU A 122 -3.69 -13.27 10.43
N GLY A 123 -4.29 -12.96 11.58
CA GLY A 123 -3.68 -12.12 12.60
C GLY A 123 -3.87 -10.63 12.28
N THR A 124 -4.43 -9.90 13.24
CA THR A 124 -4.63 -8.44 13.08
C THR A 124 -3.29 -7.72 12.88
N ASN A 125 -3.32 -6.50 12.36
CA ASN A 125 -2.09 -5.71 12.19
C ASN A 125 -1.37 -5.46 13.52
N SER A 126 -2.08 -5.43 14.64
CA SER A 126 -1.47 -5.41 15.98
C SER A 126 -0.71 -6.70 16.29
N VAL A 127 -1.25 -7.87 15.90
CA VAL A 127 -0.54 -9.16 16.03
C VAL A 127 0.70 -9.19 15.14
N GLN A 128 0.64 -8.65 13.94
CA GLN A 128 1.81 -8.52 13.06
C GLN A 128 2.88 -7.62 13.66
N ALA A 129 2.49 -6.51 14.30
CA ALA A 129 3.43 -5.63 15.01
C ALA A 129 4.11 -6.35 16.20
N ILE A 130 3.35 -7.14 16.96
CA ILE A 130 3.88 -7.96 18.04
C ILE A 130 4.85 -9.01 17.50
N ASP A 131 4.51 -9.69 16.41
CA ASP A 131 5.38 -10.68 15.76
C ASP A 131 6.69 -10.03 15.29
N LEU A 132 6.61 -8.88 14.64
CA LEU A 132 7.78 -8.12 14.21
C LEU A 132 8.69 -7.82 15.40
N VAL A 133 8.17 -7.19 16.44
CA VAL A 133 8.99 -6.73 17.57
C VAL A 133 9.55 -7.91 18.38
N PHE A 134 8.68 -8.78 18.89
CA PHE A 134 9.10 -9.79 19.85
C PHE A 134 9.71 -11.04 19.25
N ARG A 135 9.29 -11.43 18.04
CA ARG A 135 9.79 -12.66 17.40
C ARG A 135 10.89 -12.42 16.38
N LYS A 136 10.86 -11.29 15.67
CA LYS A 136 11.82 -11.02 14.61
C LYS A 136 12.98 -10.16 15.07
N LEU A 137 12.71 -9.13 15.87
CA LEU A 137 13.73 -8.18 16.30
C LEU A 137 14.41 -8.59 17.60
N VAL A 138 13.64 -8.86 18.65
CA VAL A 138 14.19 -9.13 19.97
C VAL A 138 14.90 -10.48 20.05
N ASN A 139 14.29 -11.53 19.49
CA ASN A 139 14.82 -12.90 19.60
C ASN A 139 16.13 -13.16 18.81
N LYS A 140 16.48 -12.30 17.86
CA LYS A 140 17.71 -12.43 17.07
C LYS A 140 18.75 -11.34 17.37
N ASN A 141 18.68 -10.74 18.56
CA ASN A 141 19.61 -9.70 19.05
C ASN A 141 19.82 -8.50 18.10
N GLY A 142 18.86 -8.23 17.22
CA GLY A 142 18.96 -7.13 16.24
C GLY A 142 19.77 -7.43 14.98
N ASP A 143 20.48 -8.55 14.90
CA ASP A 143 21.37 -8.90 13.76
C ASP A 143 20.70 -8.81 12.39
N ILE A 144 19.39 -9.10 12.33
CA ILE A 144 18.62 -9.02 11.08
C ILE A 144 18.44 -7.57 10.63
N ILE A 145 18.15 -6.67 11.56
CA ILE A 145 17.97 -5.25 11.25
C ILE A 145 19.28 -4.63 10.82
N ASP A 146 20.36 -4.91 11.52
CA ASP A 146 21.69 -4.37 11.18
C ASP A 146 22.09 -4.77 9.76
N ARG A 147 21.81 -6.03 9.38
CA ARG A 147 22.04 -6.49 8.00
C ARG A 147 21.14 -5.78 7.00
N TYR A 148 19.85 -5.61 7.30
CA TYR A 148 18.91 -4.93 6.42
C TYR A 148 19.27 -3.46 6.19
N ILE A 149 19.66 -2.74 7.24
CA ILE A 149 20.10 -1.34 7.16
C ILE A 149 21.36 -1.20 6.32
N ASN A 150 22.33 -2.10 6.51
CA ASN A 150 23.62 -2.07 5.78
C ASN A 150 23.50 -2.35 4.27
N ILE A 151 22.38 -2.92 3.81
CA ILE A 151 22.09 -3.10 2.37
C ILE A 151 21.41 -1.87 1.78
N SER A 152 20.71 -1.10 2.62
CA SER A 152 19.90 0.05 2.19
C SER A 152 20.72 1.36 2.08
N ILE A 153 22.01 1.32 2.39
CA ILE A 153 22.96 2.42 2.27
C ILE A 153 23.97 2.14 1.15
#